data_741c468e8548650e1db75429ac2999fe
#
_entry.id   741c468e8548650e1db75429ac2999fe
#
_cell.length_a   1.000
_cell.length_b   1.000
_cell.length_c   1.000
_cell.angle_alpha   90.00
_cell.angle_beta   90.00
_cell.angle_gamma   90.00
#
_symmetry.space_group_name_H-M   'P 1'
#
loop_
_entity.id
_entity.type
_entity.pdbx_description
1 polymer ?
#
loop_
_entity_poly.entity_id
_entity_poly.type
_entity_poly.pdbx_seq_one_letter_code
_entity_poly.pdbx_strand_id
1 'polypeptide(L)'
;MSSHDLTPEQLGFFDTFGFLALPGALADSVAEITAAFEEIWATRGGGHNGKAHDPTQRSCIVPFIDQHERLCALLEEPCIHGLLCSLLGDDFNYMGSDGNYYASDTPWHSDGWHPALRYAKIALYLDPLTRDTGCLRVIPGSHNAGDTYSEKLKEVREKPLLWGVEGRDLPAIALETDPGDMLVFNHNLKHAAFGGGTRRRMFTINCSQRVPDDQISELKDQIASGARFWIDRMYGEIMMATANAQRLVHLEQGMANDGHLAALSAKAREQMTEPARG
;
A
#
# COMPACT_ATOMS: atom_id res chain seq x y z
N MET A 1 19.30 19.40 0.27
CA MET A 1 18.66 18.15 0.67
C MET A 1 18.14 18.35 2.09
N SER A 2 16.90 18.05 2.34
CA SER A 2 16.36 18.05 3.71
C SER A 2 17.00 16.87 4.47
N SER A 3 16.96 16.90 5.81
CA SER A 3 17.49 15.78 6.64
C SER A 3 16.66 14.48 6.45
N HIS A 4 15.60 14.52 5.68
CA HIS A 4 14.67 13.43 5.43
C HIS A 4 14.69 12.91 3.99
N ASP A 5 15.49 13.50 3.11
CA ASP A 5 15.67 13.00 1.76
C ASP A 5 16.51 11.70 1.80
N LEU A 6 16.23 10.79 0.87
CA LEU A 6 17.03 9.58 0.72
C LEU A 6 18.45 9.92 0.22
N THR A 7 19.45 9.22 0.76
CA THR A 7 20.82 9.34 0.25
C THR A 7 20.94 8.66 -1.13
N PRO A 8 21.97 9.00 -1.94
CA PRO A 8 22.24 8.32 -3.20
C PRO A 8 22.37 6.80 -3.05
N GLU A 9 22.95 6.32 -1.92
CA GLU A 9 23.09 4.89 -1.63
C GLU A 9 21.75 4.23 -1.36
N GLN A 10 20.84 4.88 -0.64
CA GLN A 10 19.49 4.39 -0.39
C GLN A 10 18.68 4.34 -1.69
N LEU A 11 18.80 5.36 -2.54
CA LEU A 11 18.16 5.36 -3.88
C LEU A 11 18.70 4.23 -4.73
N GLY A 12 20.04 4.05 -4.79
CA GLY A 12 20.68 2.94 -5.50
C GLY A 12 20.25 1.57 -4.97
N PHE A 13 20.07 1.45 -3.65
CA PHE A 13 19.55 0.22 -3.04
C PHE A 13 18.10 -0.05 -3.47
N PHE A 14 17.23 0.97 -3.41
CA PHE A 14 15.84 0.83 -3.84
C PHE A 14 15.73 0.49 -5.34
N ASP A 15 16.52 1.14 -6.19
CA ASP A 15 16.55 0.87 -7.62
C ASP A 15 17.02 -0.55 -7.94
N THR A 16 17.96 -1.09 -7.16
CA THR A 16 18.52 -2.42 -7.36
C THR A 16 17.62 -3.51 -6.80
N PHE A 17 17.11 -3.33 -5.57
CA PHE A 17 16.44 -4.39 -4.82
C PHE A 17 14.92 -4.19 -4.71
N GLY A 18 14.41 -2.99 -4.95
CA GLY A 18 12.98 -2.68 -5.00
C GLY A 18 12.33 -2.40 -3.64
N PHE A 19 13.08 -2.25 -2.55
CA PHE A 19 12.55 -1.94 -1.22
C PHE A 19 13.55 -1.20 -0.35
N LEU A 20 13.04 -0.56 0.72
CA LEU A 20 13.80 -0.08 1.87
C LEU A 20 13.06 -0.42 3.16
N ALA A 21 13.81 -0.72 4.20
CA ALA A 21 13.34 -0.78 5.58
C ALA A 21 13.94 0.38 6.37
N LEU A 22 13.10 1.14 7.06
CA LEU A 22 13.48 2.34 7.81
C LEU A 22 13.05 2.14 9.27
N PRO A 23 13.90 1.49 10.10
CA PRO A 23 13.57 1.21 11.49
C PRO A 23 13.36 2.50 12.29
N GLY A 24 12.28 2.54 13.09
CA GLY A 24 11.98 3.64 13.98
C GLY A 24 11.61 4.96 13.31
N ALA A 25 11.37 4.98 12.00
CA ALA A 25 11.11 6.23 11.26
C ALA A 25 9.88 7.00 11.78
N LEU A 26 8.93 6.32 12.41
CA LEU A 26 7.71 6.87 13.01
C LEU A 26 7.58 6.53 14.50
N ALA A 27 8.68 6.20 15.19
CA ALA A 27 8.64 5.76 16.59
C ALA A 27 7.96 6.79 17.51
N ASP A 28 8.22 8.09 17.31
CA ASP A 28 7.64 9.17 18.10
C ASP A 28 6.14 9.37 17.85
N SER A 29 5.64 8.94 16.69
CA SER A 29 4.24 9.13 16.25
C SER A 29 3.40 7.84 16.33
N VAL A 30 3.99 6.69 16.57
CA VAL A 30 3.31 5.40 16.45
C VAL A 30 2.10 5.23 17.36
N ALA A 31 2.14 5.82 18.57
CA ALA A 31 1.03 5.75 19.50
C ALA A 31 -0.22 6.48 18.95
N GLU A 32 -0.04 7.69 18.40
CA GLU A 32 -1.13 8.47 17.78
C GLU A 32 -1.64 7.78 16.50
N ILE A 33 -0.74 7.25 15.68
CA ILE A 33 -1.07 6.50 14.47
C ILE A 33 -1.92 5.28 14.82
N THR A 34 -1.53 4.54 15.85
CA THR A 34 -2.26 3.35 16.31
C THR A 34 -3.64 3.72 16.86
N ALA A 35 -3.74 4.80 17.64
CA ALA A 35 -5.02 5.29 18.16
C ALA A 35 -5.96 5.67 17.00
N ALA A 36 -5.48 6.43 16.03
CA ALA A 36 -6.26 6.82 14.85
C ALA A 36 -6.70 5.60 14.02
N PHE A 37 -5.82 4.60 13.87
CA PHE A 37 -6.16 3.34 13.20
C PHE A 37 -7.33 2.64 13.90
N GLU A 38 -7.29 2.45 15.21
CA GLU A 38 -8.35 1.77 15.97
C GLU A 38 -9.66 2.59 15.98
N GLU A 39 -9.58 3.93 15.99
CA GLU A 39 -10.76 4.79 15.92
C GLU A 39 -11.52 4.63 14.60
N ILE A 40 -10.81 4.58 13.45
CA ILE A 40 -11.42 4.30 12.15
C ILE A 40 -12.15 2.96 12.17
N TRP A 41 -11.50 1.90 12.69
CA TRP A 41 -12.12 0.58 12.76
C TRP A 41 -13.35 0.57 13.67
N ALA A 42 -13.29 1.23 14.82
CA ALA A 42 -14.40 1.33 15.76
C ALA A 42 -15.61 2.04 15.13
N THR A 43 -15.39 3.16 14.44
CA THR A 43 -16.46 3.94 13.78
C THR A 43 -17.04 3.22 12.56
N ARG A 44 -16.31 2.26 11.98
CA ARG A 44 -16.71 1.44 10.82
C ARG A 44 -17.23 0.05 11.19
N GLY A 45 -17.59 -0.17 12.46
CA GLY A 45 -18.19 -1.43 12.93
C GLY A 45 -17.20 -2.54 13.27
N GLY A 46 -15.90 -2.22 13.38
CA GLY A 46 -14.85 -3.14 13.85
C GLY A 46 -14.39 -4.20 12.84
N GLY A 47 -14.81 -4.10 11.57
CA GLY A 47 -14.42 -5.07 10.56
C GLY A 47 -14.88 -4.70 9.15
N HIS A 48 -14.86 -5.67 8.24
CA HIS A 48 -15.15 -5.44 6.84
C HIS A 48 -16.62 -5.12 6.59
N ASN A 49 -16.87 -4.06 5.85
CA ASN A 49 -18.22 -3.64 5.45
C ASN A 49 -19.20 -3.47 6.64
N GLY A 50 -18.72 -2.87 7.74
CA GLY A 50 -19.52 -2.62 8.95
C GLY A 50 -19.83 -3.86 9.79
N LYS A 51 -19.27 -5.02 9.45
CA LYS A 51 -19.37 -6.26 10.22
C LYS A 51 -18.18 -6.38 11.18
N ALA A 52 -18.33 -7.09 12.29
CA ALA A 52 -17.20 -7.42 13.15
C ALA A 52 -16.13 -8.21 12.37
N HIS A 53 -14.85 -8.04 12.77
CA HIS A 53 -13.76 -8.77 12.14
C HIS A 53 -13.92 -10.29 12.28
N ASP A 54 -13.84 -10.98 11.15
CA ASP A 54 -13.82 -12.43 11.08
C ASP A 54 -12.36 -12.91 11.08
N PRO A 55 -11.91 -13.67 12.08
CA PRO A 55 -10.53 -14.14 12.19
C PRO A 55 -10.08 -15.10 11.07
N THR A 56 -11.01 -15.56 10.23
CA THR A 56 -10.71 -16.44 9.08
C THR A 56 -10.51 -15.69 7.77
N GLN A 57 -10.81 -14.38 7.75
CA GLN A 57 -10.77 -13.58 6.53
C GLN A 57 -10.15 -12.21 6.78
N ARG A 58 -9.46 -11.69 5.76
CA ARG A 58 -9.00 -10.30 5.78
C ARG A 58 -10.18 -9.34 5.89
N SER A 59 -10.14 -8.42 6.82
CA SER A 59 -10.99 -7.22 6.83
C SER A 59 -10.22 -6.06 6.21
N CYS A 60 -10.88 -5.27 5.37
CA CYS A 60 -10.24 -4.17 4.65
C CYS A 60 -11.17 -2.95 4.60
N ILE A 61 -10.60 -1.78 4.83
CA ILE A 61 -11.25 -0.46 4.65
C ILE A 61 -10.45 0.32 3.60
N VAL A 62 -11.12 0.82 2.57
CA VAL A 62 -10.57 1.65 1.48
C VAL A 62 -11.53 2.81 1.21
N PRO A 63 -11.05 4.07 1.04
CA PRO A 63 -9.72 4.55 1.41
C PRO A 63 -9.55 4.56 2.93
N PHE A 64 -8.35 4.37 3.45
CA PHE A 64 -8.14 4.23 4.88
C PHE A 64 -7.66 5.50 5.56
N ILE A 65 -6.45 6.02 5.20
CA ILE A 65 -5.91 7.21 5.86
C ILE A 65 -6.79 8.43 5.66
N ASP A 66 -7.58 8.46 4.62
CA ASP A 66 -8.55 9.51 4.26
C ASP A 66 -9.66 9.71 5.30
N GLN A 67 -9.78 8.83 6.27
CA GLN A 67 -10.88 8.81 7.23
C GLN A 67 -10.50 9.41 8.61
N HIS A 68 -9.24 9.83 8.79
CA HIS A 68 -8.79 10.42 10.04
C HIS A 68 -7.74 11.51 9.78
N GLU A 69 -7.92 12.69 10.37
CA GLU A 69 -7.04 13.84 10.14
C GLU A 69 -5.56 13.53 10.43
N ARG A 70 -5.26 12.85 11.55
CA ARG A 70 -3.88 12.44 11.88
C ARG A 70 -3.26 11.53 10.83
N LEU A 71 -4.04 10.63 10.23
CA LEU A 71 -3.52 9.75 9.18
C LEU A 71 -3.40 10.46 7.84
N CYS A 72 -4.30 11.37 7.50
CA CYS A 72 -4.14 12.25 6.33
C CYS A 72 -2.83 13.04 6.40
N ALA A 73 -2.48 13.55 7.58
CA ALA A 73 -1.26 14.33 7.81
C ALA A 73 0.04 13.52 7.62
N LEU A 74 -0.02 12.19 7.52
CA LEU A 74 1.16 11.36 7.20
C LEU A 74 1.78 11.71 5.84
N LEU A 75 0.99 12.18 4.88
CA LEU A 75 1.53 12.64 3.58
C LEU A 75 2.43 13.88 3.70
N GLU A 76 2.31 14.61 4.80
CA GLU A 76 3.09 15.81 5.12
C GLU A 76 4.19 15.52 6.16
N GLU A 77 4.18 14.33 6.78
CA GLU A 77 5.20 13.92 7.74
C GLU A 77 6.58 13.97 7.06
N PRO A 78 7.55 14.71 7.60
CA PRO A 78 8.80 14.97 6.88
C PRO A 78 9.53 13.72 6.39
N CYS A 79 9.55 12.63 7.17
CA CYS A 79 10.18 11.37 6.79
C CYS A 79 9.44 10.63 5.66
N ILE A 80 8.11 10.73 5.60
CA ILE A 80 7.29 10.14 4.53
C ILE A 80 7.36 11.01 3.28
N HIS A 81 7.16 12.32 3.42
CA HIS A 81 7.18 13.25 2.30
C HIS A 81 8.55 13.27 1.61
N GLY A 82 9.65 13.43 2.37
CA GLY A 82 11.02 13.41 1.81
C GLY A 82 11.37 12.10 1.12
N LEU A 83 10.95 10.95 1.70
CA LEU A 83 11.07 9.65 1.07
C LEU A 83 10.36 9.60 -0.28
N LEU A 84 9.08 10.00 -0.32
CA LEU A 84 8.26 9.95 -1.54
C LEU A 84 8.76 10.92 -2.61
N CYS A 85 9.14 12.14 -2.24
CA CYS A 85 9.79 13.08 -3.17
C CYS A 85 11.07 12.50 -3.76
N SER A 86 11.91 11.87 -2.94
CA SER A 86 13.16 11.26 -3.39
C SER A 86 12.93 10.10 -4.38
N LEU A 87 11.87 9.31 -4.20
CA LEU A 87 11.56 8.16 -5.04
C LEU A 87 10.76 8.51 -6.29
N LEU A 88 9.83 9.47 -6.18
CA LEU A 88 8.77 9.68 -7.17
C LEU A 88 8.76 11.08 -7.79
N GLY A 89 9.48 12.05 -7.19
CA GLY A 89 9.43 13.45 -7.55
C GLY A 89 8.56 14.30 -6.64
N ASP A 90 8.78 15.62 -6.63
CA ASP A 90 8.14 16.56 -5.71
C ASP A 90 6.61 16.72 -5.94
N ASP A 91 6.13 16.28 -7.09
CA ASP A 91 4.73 16.32 -7.52
C ASP A 91 4.07 14.94 -7.63
N PHE A 92 4.56 13.96 -6.85
CA PHE A 92 4.02 12.60 -6.85
C PHE A 92 2.49 12.57 -6.61
N ASN A 93 1.83 11.53 -7.09
CA ASN A 93 0.41 11.29 -6.82
C ASN A 93 0.25 10.38 -5.59
N TYR A 94 -0.63 10.76 -4.65
CA TYR A 94 -1.22 9.82 -3.70
C TYR A 94 -2.30 9.00 -4.42
N MET A 95 -2.12 7.67 -4.42
CA MET A 95 -2.96 6.74 -5.19
C MET A 95 -3.96 5.96 -4.33
N GLY A 96 -4.05 6.33 -3.04
CA GLY A 96 -4.98 5.72 -2.09
C GLY A 96 -4.28 4.86 -1.03
N SER A 97 -5.09 4.34 -0.12
CA SER A 97 -4.65 3.57 1.04
C SER A 97 -5.63 2.46 1.38
N ASP A 98 -5.14 1.43 2.02
CA ASP A 98 -5.95 0.36 2.58
C ASP A 98 -5.54 0.08 4.04
N GLY A 99 -6.53 0.01 4.93
CA GLY A 99 -6.34 -0.40 6.32
C GLY A 99 -6.86 -1.80 6.54
N ASN A 100 -6.12 -2.61 7.30
CA ASN A 100 -6.36 -4.04 7.33
C ASN A 100 -6.27 -4.64 8.73
N TYR A 101 -7.18 -5.58 8.98
CA TYR A 101 -6.94 -6.71 9.86
C TYR A 101 -6.71 -7.92 8.97
N TYR A 102 -5.44 -8.31 8.83
CA TYR A 102 -5.09 -9.52 8.08
C TYR A 102 -5.32 -10.76 8.93
N ALA A 103 -5.89 -11.78 8.29
CA ALA A 103 -5.98 -13.13 8.79
C ALA A 103 -5.23 -14.06 7.83
N SER A 104 -4.50 -15.03 8.38
CA SER A 104 -3.76 -16.04 7.62
C SER A 104 -2.60 -15.52 6.73
N ASP A 105 -2.16 -16.34 5.80
CA ASP A 105 -1.05 -16.07 4.89
C ASP A 105 -1.49 -15.19 3.71
N THR A 106 -0.54 -14.44 3.17
CA THR A 106 -0.68 -13.74 1.89
C THR A 106 0.29 -14.39 0.90
N PRO A 107 -0.19 -15.03 -0.18
CA PRO A 107 0.67 -15.70 -1.14
C PRO A 107 1.53 -14.69 -1.92
N TRP A 108 2.56 -15.20 -2.60
CA TRP A 108 3.42 -14.40 -3.47
C TRP A 108 2.63 -13.67 -4.57
N HIS A 109 2.83 -12.36 -4.67
CA HIS A 109 2.21 -11.51 -5.69
C HIS A 109 3.01 -10.23 -5.90
N SER A 110 2.63 -9.44 -6.89
CA SER A 110 2.95 -8.02 -7.00
C SER A 110 1.65 -7.23 -6.90
N ASP A 111 1.68 -6.01 -6.39
CA ASP A 111 0.49 -5.14 -6.34
C ASP A 111 0.06 -4.65 -7.72
N GLY A 112 1.00 -4.57 -8.64
CA GLY A 112 0.78 -4.18 -10.02
C GLY A 112 1.97 -4.53 -10.90
N TRP A 113 1.86 -4.15 -12.17
CA TRP A 113 2.96 -4.17 -13.12
C TRP A 113 2.95 -2.87 -13.90
N HIS A 114 3.88 -1.97 -13.56
CA HIS A 114 4.00 -0.63 -14.11
C HIS A 114 5.38 -0.50 -14.79
N PRO A 115 5.49 -0.79 -16.09
CA PRO A 115 6.80 -0.84 -16.76
C PRO A 115 7.39 0.56 -17.02
N ALA A 116 6.54 1.59 -17.15
CA ALA A 116 6.95 2.93 -17.55
C ALA A 116 7.05 3.92 -16.38
N LEU A 117 6.26 3.72 -15.32
CA LEU A 117 6.16 4.62 -14.18
C LEU A 117 6.50 3.91 -12.89
N ARG A 118 7.14 4.63 -11.98
CA ARG A 118 7.40 4.11 -10.64
C ARG A 118 6.17 4.29 -9.76
N TYR A 119 5.76 3.19 -9.13
CA TYR A 119 4.78 3.15 -8.06
C TYR A 119 5.47 2.63 -6.80
N ALA A 120 5.21 3.28 -5.69
CA ALA A 120 5.75 2.89 -4.38
C ALA A 120 4.62 2.70 -3.39
N LYS A 121 4.74 1.67 -2.55
CA LYS A 121 3.86 1.40 -1.43
C LYS A 121 4.64 1.53 -0.14
N ILE A 122 4.14 2.35 0.78
CA ILE A 122 4.55 2.34 2.17
C ILE A 122 3.65 1.38 2.92
N ALA A 123 4.23 0.48 3.70
CA ALA A 123 3.51 -0.44 4.58
C ALA A 123 3.90 -0.15 6.04
N LEU A 124 2.89 0.09 6.86
CA LEU A 124 3.02 0.38 8.28
C LEU A 124 2.32 -0.72 9.08
N TYR A 125 3.12 -1.50 9.82
CA TYR A 125 2.63 -2.56 10.70
C TYR A 125 2.53 -2.03 12.13
N LEU A 126 1.41 -2.30 12.78
CA LEU A 126 1.11 -1.81 14.13
C LEU A 126 1.27 -2.91 15.19
N ASP A 127 1.79 -4.07 14.79
CA ASP A 127 2.13 -5.19 15.65
C ASP A 127 3.58 -5.60 15.36
N PRO A 128 4.36 -6.06 16.35
CA PRO A 128 5.69 -6.58 16.09
C PRO A 128 5.60 -7.87 15.27
N LEU A 129 6.34 -7.95 14.19
CA LEU A 129 6.29 -9.06 13.25
C LEU A 129 7.67 -9.65 12.99
N THR A 130 7.73 -10.98 13.04
CA THR A 130 8.89 -11.76 12.67
C THR A 130 8.62 -12.59 11.42
N ARG A 131 9.64 -13.26 10.93
CA ARG A 131 9.54 -14.20 9.81
C ARG A 131 8.36 -15.17 9.97
N ASP A 132 8.11 -15.65 11.19
CA ASP A 132 7.13 -16.70 11.46
C ASP A 132 5.78 -16.18 11.96
N THR A 133 5.64 -14.85 12.11
CA THR A 133 4.41 -14.21 12.57
C THR A 133 3.78 -13.28 11.51
N GLY A 134 4.21 -13.38 10.25
CA GLY A 134 3.59 -12.72 9.13
C GLY A 134 4.21 -11.37 8.73
N CYS A 135 5.52 -11.15 8.98
CA CYS A 135 6.21 -10.02 8.39
C CYS A 135 6.20 -10.09 6.87
N LEU A 136 6.41 -8.95 6.23
CA LEU A 136 6.57 -8.89 4.78
C LEU A 136 7.84 -9.66 4.36
N ARG A 137 7.70 -10.52 3.36
CA ARG A 137 8.83 -11.15 2.68
C ARG A 137 8.91 -10.64 1.27
N VAL A 138 10.11 -10.35 0.81
CA VAL A 138 10.37 -9.80 -0.52
C VAL A 138 11.40 -10.62 -1.27
N ILE A 139 11.27 -10.68 -2.59
CA ILE A 139 12.29 -11.24 -3.48
C ILE A 139 13.04 -10.06 -4.11
N PRO A 140 14.25 -9.73 -3.63
CA PRO A 140 14.99 -8.56 -4.08
C PRO A 140 15.23 -8.56 -5.59
N GLY A 141 15.05 -7.41 -6.24
CA GLY A 141 15.26 -7.25 -7.68
C GLY A 141 14.11 -7.76 -8.56
N SER A 142 13.12 -8.46 -7.97
CA SER A 142 12.00 -9.04 -8.72
C SER A 142 11.02 -8.02 -9.34
N HIS A 143 11.22 -6.74 -9.09
CA HIS A 143 10.48 -5.63 -9.72
C HIS A 143 11.02 -5.25 -11.10
N ASN A 144 12.24 -5.70 -11.44
CA ASN A 144 12.88 -5.36 -12.70
C ASN A 144 12.31 -6.19 -13.86
N ALA A 145 12.00 -5.53 -14.97
CA ALA A 145 11.56 -6.18 -16.19
C ALA A 145 12.70 -7.01 -16.82
N GLY A 146 12.37 -8.19 -17.33
CA GLY A 146 13.33 -9.05 -18.04
C GLY A 146 14.22 -9.91 -17.13
N ASP A 147 14.08 -9.85 -15.81
CA ASP A 147 14.68 -10.83 -14.92
C ASP A 147 13.96 -12.18 -15.09
N THR A 148 14.73 -13.21 -15.51
CA THR A 148 14.19 -14.56 -15.73
C THR A 148 13.59 -15.18 -14.48
N TYR A 149 14.09 -14.81 -13.30
CA TYR A 149 13.51 -15.24 -12.02
C TYR A 149 12.15 -14.58 -11.77
N SER A 150 12.06 -13.28 -11.98
CA SER A 150 10.79 -12.53 -11.88
C SER A 150 9.73 -13.04 -12.84
N GLU A 151 10.12 -13.33 -14.09
CA GLU A 151 9.18 -13.87 -15.08
C GLU A 151 8.63 -15.23 -14.67
N LYS A 152 9.47 -16.10 -14.13
CA LYS A 152 9.03 -17.42 -13.61
C LYS A 152 8.16 -17.27 -12.35
N LEU A 153 8.43 -16.26 -11.51
CA LEU A 153 7.63 -16.00 -10.32
C LEU A 153 6.21 -15.49 -10.65
N LYS A 154 5.94 -14.99 -11.84
CA LYS A 154 4.56 -14.69 -12.27
C LYS A 154 3.66 -15.92 -12.23
N GLU A 155 4.21 -17.11 -12.37
CA GLU A 155 3.48 -18.38 -12.30
C GLU A 155 3.16 -18.81 -10.85
N VAL A 156 3.80 -18.22 -9.84
CA VAL A 156 3.68 -18.64 -8.42
C VAL A 156 2.29 -18.46 -7.85
N ARG A 157 1.55 -17.47 -8.33
CA ARG A 157 0.21 -17.14 -7.83
C ARG A 157 -0.77 -18.32 -8.01
N GLU A 158 -0.53 -19.17 -8.98
CA GLU A 158 -1.46 -20.23 -9.38
C GLU A 158 -1.00 -21.63 -8.93
N LYS A 159 0.21 -21.78 -8.43
CA LYS A 159 0.80 -23.09 -8.09
C LYS A 159 1.18 -23.14 -6.61
N PRO A 160 0.67 -24.11 -5.83
CA PRO A 160 1.03 -24.26 -4.42
C PRO A 160 2.52 -24.61 -4.24
N LEU A 161 3.14 -25.21 -5.25
CA LEU A 161 4.57 -25.53 -5.28
C LEU A 161 5.22 -24.86 -6.50
N LEU A 162 6.19 -23.98 -6.26
CA LEU A 162 7.07 -23.48 -7.30
C LEU A 162 8.36 -24.29 -7.32
N TRP A 163 8.66 -24.92 -8.43
CA TRP A 163 9.79 -25.86 -8.59
C TRP A 163 9.84 -26.96 -7.52
N GLY A 164 8.68 -27.38 -7.00
CA GLY A 164 8.59 -28.36 -5.92
C GLY A 164 8.84 -27.81 -4.53
N VAL A 165 8.94 -26.49 -4.36
CA VAL A 165 9.15 -25.79 -3.10
C VAL A 165 7.88 -25.05 -2.68
N GLU A 166 7.50 -25.16 -1.42
CA GLU A 166 6.38 -24.37 -0.88
C GLU A 166 6.70 -22.88 -0.90
N GLY A 167 5.67 -22.04 -1.08
CA GLY A 167 5.83 -20.58 -1.17
C GLY A 167 6.58 -20.00 0.03
N ARG A 168 6.35 -20.52 1.24
CA ARG A 168 7.03 -20.08 2.46
C ARG A 168 8.53 -20.40 2.51
N ASP A 169 8.98 -21.36 1.71
CA ASP A 169 10.36 -21.85 1.68
C ASP A 169 11.16 -21.29 0.52
N LEU A 170 10.53 -20.48 -0.34
CA LEU A 170 11.26 -19.79 -1.40
C LEU A 170 12.33 -18.84 -0.81
N PRO A 171 13.51 -18.76 -1.45
CA PRO A 171 14.54 -17.79 -1.06
C PRO A 171 14.01 -16.36 -1.10
N ALA A 172 13.91 -15.73 0.06
CA ALA A 172 13.37 -14.38 0.22
C ALA A 172 13.94 -13.72 1.47
N ILE A 173 13.91 -12.40 1.49
CA ILE A 173 14.27 -11.61 2.68
C ILE A 173 12.99 -11.36 3.49
N ALA A 174 13.02 -11.74 4.77
CA ALA A 174 12.01 -11.38 5.75
C ALA A 174 12.30 -9.96 6.28
N LEU A 175 11.35 -9.06 6.13
CA LEU A 175 11.41 -7.70 6.64
C LEU A 175 10.67 -7.68 7.99
N GLU A 176 11.37 -8.09 9.05
CA GLU A 176 10.85 -8.06 10.42
C GLU A 176 10.67 -6.61 10.86
N THR A 177 9.60 -6.31 11.59
CA THR A 177 9.24 -4.94 11.97
C THR A 177 8.74 -4.86 13.39
N ASP A 178 9.05 -3.74 14.03
CA ASP A 178 8.37 -3.25 15.23
C ASP A 178 7.43 -2.09 14.88
N PRO A 179 6.40 -1.81 15.71
CA PRO A 179 5.55 -0.64 15.53
C PRO A 179 6.36 0.66 15.51
N GLY A 180 6.17 1.47 14.46
CA GLY A 180 6.96 2.67 14.21
C GLY A 180 8.04 2.50 13.13
N ASP A 181 8.32 1.28 12.70
CA ASP A 181 9.10 1.03 11.50
C ASP A 181 8.30 1.34 10.23
N MET A 182 8.99 1.76 9.19
CA MET A 182 8.40 2.02 7.89
C MET A 182 9.06 1.16 6.82
N LEU A 183 8.25 0.41 6.08
CA LEU A 183 8.70 -0.31 4.89
C LEU A 183 8.21 0.42 3.65
N VAL A 184 9.06 0.58 2.65
CA VAL A 184 8.66 1.07 1.33
C VAL A 184 9.14 0.11 0.25
N PHE A 185 8.29 -0.19 -0.74
CA PHE A 185 8.65 -1.06 -1.83
C PHE A 185 7.95 -0.69 -3.14
N ASN A 186 8.58 -1.09 -4.25
CA ASN A 186 8.05 -0.93 -5.60
C ASN A 186 6.85 -1.85 -5.80
N HIS A 187 5.75 -1.38 -6.40
CA HIS A 187 4.54 -2.18 -6.66
C HIS A 187 4.79 -3.44 -7.49
N ASN A 188 5.81 -3.41 -8.35
CA ASN A 188 6.18 -4.57 -9.17
C ASN A 188 6.90 -5.65 -8.36
N LEU A 189 7.42 -5.33 -7.16
CA LEU A 189 8.20 -6.26 -6.33
C LEU A 189 7.35 -7.45 -5.89
N LYS A 190 7.88 -8.67 -6.05
CA LYS A 190 7.25 -9.87 -5.51
C LYS A 190 7.38 -9.91 -4.01
N HIS A 191 6.24 -10.00 -3.35
CA HIS A 191 6.16 -10.05 -1.90
C HIS A 191 5.07 -11.01 -1.42
N ALA A 192 5.21 -11.44 -0.17
CA ALA A 192 4.31 -12.36 0.51
C ALA A 192 4.38 -12.17 2.03
N ALA A 193 3.48 -12.80 2.77
CA ALA A 193 3.55 -12.90 4.23
C ALA A 193 3.05 -14.27 4.66
N PHE A 194 3.78 -14.94 5.56
CA PHE A 194 3.44 -16.28 6.04
C PHE A 194 3.47 -16.33 7.56
N GLY A 195 2.62 -17.16 8.15
CA GLY A 195 2.49 -17.30 9.60
C GLY A 195 1.68 -16.18 10.26
N GLY A 196 0.99 -15.36 9.47
CA GLY A 196 0.21 -14.26 9.99
C GLY A 196 -1.03 -14.73 10.74
N GLY A 197 -1.16 -14.37 12.03
CA GLY A 197 -2.26 -14.74 12.91
C GLY A 197 -3.65 -14.39 12.39
N THR A 198 -4.57 -14.07 13.28
CA THR A 198 -5.99 -13.85 12.94
C THR A 198 -6.40 -12.37 12.88
N ARG A 199 -5.54 -11.45 13.30
CA ARG A 199 -5.84 -10.01 13.36
C ARG A 199 -4.55 -9.17 13.32
N ARG A 200 -3.72 -9.32 12.29
CA ARG A 200 -2.52 -8.48 12.10
C ARG A 200 -2.93 -7.11 11.60
N ARG A 201 -2.57 -6.05 12.36
CA ARG A 201 -2.92 -4.67 12.05
C ARG A 201 -1.88 -4.05 11.11
N MET A 202 -2.34 -3.54 10.00
CA MET A 202 -1.49 -2.77 9.10
C MET A 202 -2.32 -1.85 8.21
N PHE A 203 -1.68 -0.81 7.71
CA PHE A 203 -2.22 -0.03 6.61
C PHE A 203 -1.13 0.36 5.62
N THR A 204 -1.56 0.76 4.44
CA THR A 204 -0.65 1.15 3.36
C THR A 204 -0.92 2.57 2.88
N ILE A 205 0.12 3.18 2.29
CA ILE A 205 0.01 4.41 1.51
C ILE A 205 0.60 4.08 0.13
N ASN A 206 -0.23 4.21 -0.91
CA ASN A 206 0.18 3.94 -2.29
C ASN A 206 0.42 5.26 -3.01
N CYS A 207 1.55 5.39 -3.68
CA CYS A 207 1.92 6.59 -4.42
C CYS A 207 2.52 6.24 -5.77
N SER A 208 2.41 7.15 -6.73
CA SER A 208 3.06 7.01 -8.04
C SER A 208 3.80 8.29 -8.43
N GLN A 209 4.72 8.18 -9.36
CA GLN A 209 5.18 9.36 -10.10
C GLN A 209 3.96 10.07 -10.70
N ARG A 210 4.07 11.39 -10.90
CA ARG A 210 3.06 12.12 -11.67
C ARG A 210 2.96 11.51 -13.07
N VAL A 211 1.74 11.25 -13.50
CA VAL A 211 1.48 10.58 -14.78
C VAL A 211 1.55 11.59 -15.92
N PRO A 212 2.37 11.38 -16.95
CA PRO A 212 2.42 12.24 -18.14
C PRO A 212 1.07 12.33 -18.87
N ASP A 213 0.81 13.44 -19.54
CA ASP A 213 -0.47 13.71 -20.20
C ASP A 213 -0.84 12.65 -21.26
N ASP A 214 0.15 12.07 -21.92
CA ASP A 214 -0.03 11.01 -22.92
C ASP A 214 -0.33 9.64 -22.32
N GLN A 215 -0.21 9.50 -20.99
CA GLN A 215 -0.49 8.26 -20.22
C GLN A 215 -1.69 8.42 -19.27
N ILE A 216 -2.46 9.49 -19.35
CA ILE A 216 -3.63 9.74 -18.46
C ILE A 216 -4.69 8.61 -18.53
N SER A 217 -4.77 7.87 -19.63
CA SER A 217 -5.64 6.70 -19.71
C SER A 217 -5.27 5.62 -18.68
N GLU A 218 -3.97 5.39 -18.43
CA GLU A 218 -3.51 4.43 -17.42
C GLU A 218 -3.87 4.88 -16.01
N LEU A 219 -3.77 6.19 -15.72
CA LEU A 219 -4.23 6.74 -14.44
C LEU A 219 -5.73 6.51 -14.24
N LYS A 220 -6.54 6.75 -15.27
CA LYS A 220 -7.99 6.52 -15.22
C LYS A 220 -8.32 5.05 -14.99
N ASP A 221 -7.60 4.12 -15.61
CA ASP A 221 -7.77 2.69 -15.41
C ASP A 221 -7.40 2.28 -13.96
N GLN A 222 -6.33 2.85 -13.41
CA GLN A 222 -5.96 2.66 -12.01
C GLN A 222 -7.06 3.18 -11.07
N ILE A 223 -7.56 4.40 -11.29
CA ILE A 223 -8.66 4.97 -10.51
C ILE A 223 -9.91 4.09 -10.63
N ALA A 224 -10.25 3.62 -11.84
CA ALA A 224 -11.39 2.74 -12.09
C ALA A 224 -11.33 1.44 -11.28
N SER A 225 -10.13 0.91 -11.03
CA SER A 225 -9.95 -0.29 -10.20
C SER A 225 -10.46 -0.13 -8.77
N GLY A 226 -10.55 1.11 -8.28
CA GLY A 226 -11.10 1.47 -6.98
C GLY A 226 -12.61 1.21 -6.85
N ALA A 227 -13.34 1.10 -7.97
CA ALA A 227 -14.78 0.84 -7.98
C ALA A 227 -15.18 -0.43 -7.21
N ARG A 228 -14.33 -1.47 -7.21
CA ARG A 228 -14.52 -2.72 -6.46
C ARG A 228 -14.62 -2.51 -4.94
N PHE A 229 -14.13 -1.39 -4.42
CA PHE A 229 -14.22 -1.01 -3.00
C PHE A 229 -15.43 -0.14 -2.70
N TRP A 230 -16.28 0.12 -3.69
CA TRP A 230 -17.49 0.94 -3.58
C TRP A 230 -17.20 2.41 -3.23
N ILE A 231 -16.06 2.93 -3.67
CA ILE A 231 -15.70 4.34 -3.50
C ILE A 231 -16.18 5.16 -4.70
N ASP A 232 -16.80 6.30 -4.44
CA ASP A 232 -17.39 7.15 -5.48
C ASP A 232 -16.45 8.28 -5.91
N ARG A 233 -15.46 8.61 -5.10
CA ARG A 233 -14.39 9.57 -5.34
C ARG A 233 -13.07 8.95 -4.90
N MET A 234 -11.98 9.40 -5.54
CA MET A 234 -10.65 8.88 -5.22
C MET A 234 -10.23 9.18 -3.78
N TYR A 235 -10.62 10.35 -3.25
CA TYR A 235 -10.24 10.81 -1.92
C TYR A 235 -11.46 11.02 -1.02
N GLY A 236 -11.28 10.72 0.27
CA GLY A 236 -12.29 10.89 1.31
C GLY A 236 -12.49 12.36 1.71
N GLU A 237 -13.62 12.64 2.37
CA GLU A 237 -14.00 14.00 2.77
C GLU A 237 -12.99 14.64 3.71
N ILE A 238 -12.46 13.90 4.70
CA ILE A 238 -11.47 14.43 5.67
C ILE A 238 -10.15 14.73 4.95
N MET A 239 -9.71 13.86 4.03
CA MET A 239 -8.52 14.12 3.21
C MET A 239 -8.63 15.46 2.50
N MET A 240 -9.78 15.73 1.87
CA MET A 240 -10.02 16.96 1.13
C MET A 240 -10.19 18.18 2.05
N ALA A 241 -10.93 18.05 3.15
CA ALA A 241 -11.22 19.16 4.06
C ALA A 241 -9.98 19.64 4.84
N THR A 242 -9.02 18.75 5.08
CA THR A 242 -7.79 19.03 5.84
C THR A 242 -6.55 19.27 4.98
N ALA A 243 -6.67 19.15 3.65
CA ALA A 243 -5.54 19.33 2.75
C ALA A 243 -5.06 20.78 2.73
N ASN A 244 -3.78 20.98 3.00
CA ASN A 244 -3.09 22.24 2.77
C ASN A 244 -2.49 22.29 1.35
N ALA A 245 -1.82 23.38 1.00
CA ALA A 245 -1.23 23.58 -0.32
C ALA A 245 -0.18 22.49 -0.68
N GLN A 246 0.58 22.00 0.30
CA GLN A 246 1.56 20.94 0.10
C GLN A 246 0.88 19.63 -0.30
N ARG A 247 -0.13 19.18 0.47
CA ARG A 247 -0.85 17.94 0.18
C ARG A 247 -1.65 18.01 -1.13
N LEU A 248 -2.26 19.17 -1.44
CA LEU A 248 -3.06 19.34 -2.66
C LEU A 248 -2.28 19.01 -3.95
N VAL A 249 -0.98 19.30 -4.01
CA VAL A 249 -0.14 18.96 -5.18
C VAL A 249 -0.22 17.45 -5.48
N HIS A 250 -0.30 16.61 -4.44
CA HIS A 250 -0.33 15.15 -4.55
C HIS A 250 -1.72 14.58 -4.82
N LEU A 251 -2.78 15.40 -4.73
CA LEU A 251 -4.17 14.99 -4.92
C LEU A 251 -4.75 15.48 -6.27
N GLU A 252 -4.28 16.62 -6.79
CA GLU A 252 -4.93 17.33 -7.88
C GLU A 252 -5.08 16.52 -9.18
N GLN A 253 -4.07 15.71 -9.55
CA GLN A 253 -4.14 14.92 -10.77
C GLN A 253 -5.17 13.79 -10.65
N GLY A 254 -5.24 13.12 -9.48
CA GLY A 254 -6.26 12.13 -9.18
C GLY A 254 -7.66 12.72 -9.21
N MET A 255 -7.87 13.86 -8.53
CA MET A 255 -9.15 14.58 -8.50
C MET A 255 -9.64 15.00 -9.89
N ALA A 256 -8.73 15.44 -10.74
CA ALA A 256 -9.06 15.85 -12.11
C ALA A 256 -9.49 14.68 -13.01
N ASN A 257 -9.19 13.44 -12.61
CA ASN A 257 -9.39 12.26 -13.43
C ASN A 257 -10.31 11.19 -12.80
N ASP A 258 -10.98 11.45 -11.67
CA ASP A 258 -11.84 10.46 -10.97
C ASP A 258 -13.34 10.53 -11.36
N GLY A 259 -13.73 11.40 -12.27
CA GLY A 259 -15.15 11.66 -12.58
C GLY A 259 -15.97 10.46 -13.07
N HIS A 260 -15.31 9.40 -13.53
CA HIS A 260 -15.97 8.15 -13.97
C HIS A 260 -16.17 7.13 -12.82
N LEU A 261 -15.52 7.32 -11.68
CA LEU A 261 -15.44 6.32 -10.60
C LEU A 261 -16.81 6.05 -9.97
N ALA A 262 -17.62 7.07 -9.70
CA ALA A 262 -18.94 6.91 -9.08
C ALA A 262 -19.88 5.99 -9.89
N ALA A 263 -19.88 6.13 -11.22
CA ALA A 263 -20.71 5.28 -12.09
C ALA A 263 -20.23 3.80 -12.08
N LEU A 264 -18.91 3.59 -12.04
CA LEU A 264 -18.34 2.25 -11.94
C LEU A 264 -18.62 1.62 -10.56
N SER A 265 -18.54 2.40 -9.49
CA SER A 265 -18.85 1.94 -8.14
C SER A 265 -20.33 1.59 -7.96
N ALA A 266 -21.25 2.36 -8.57
CA ALA A 266 -22.66 2.00 -8.59
C ALA A 266 -22.88 0.64 -9.25
N LYS A 267 -22.25 0.39 -10.40
CA LYS A 267 -22.30 -0.90 -11.09
C LYS A 267 -21.69 -2.03 -10.28
N ALA A 268 -20.57 -1.77 -9.59
CA ALA A 268 -19.94 -2.76 -8.72
C ALA A 268 -20.86 -3.17 -7.55
N ARG A 269 -21.57 -2.21 -6.94
CA ARG A 269 -22.58 -2.49 -5.88
C ARG A 269 -23.72 -3.38 -6.36
N GLU A 270 -24.10 -3.30 -7.62
CA GLU A 270 -25.14 -4.18 -8.20
C GLU A 270 -24.62 -5.61 -8.42
N GLN A 271 -23.31 -5.78 -8.64
CA GLN A 271 -22.70 -7.05 -9.03
C GLN A 271 -22.04 -7.80 -7.87
N MET A 272 -21.76 -7.12 -6.76
CA MET A 272 -21.02 -7.66 -5.62
C MET A 272 -21.87 -7.58 -4.35
N THR A 273 -21.82 -8.62 -3.52
CA THR A 273 -22.53 -8.67 -2.23
C THR A 273 -21.85 -7.86 -1.12
N GLU A 274 -20.57 -7.60 -1.26
CA GLU A 274 -19.77 -6.77 -0.37
C GLU A 274 -18.59 -6.14 -1.16
N PRO A 275 -18.00 -5.04 -0.70
CA PRO A 275 -16.81 -4.48 -1.35
C PRO A 275 -15.66 -5.48 -1.31
N ALA A 276 -14.68 -5.32 -2.21
CA ALA A 276 -13.48 -6.17 -2.22
C ALA A 276 -12.70 -6.05 -0.90
N ARG A 277 -12.00 -7.12 -0.55
CA ARG A 277 -11.16 -7.19 0.66
C ARG A 277 -9.67 -6.85 0.41
N GLY A 278 -9.39 -6.26 -0.75
CA GLY A 278 -8.04 -5.89 -1.18
C GLY A 278 -7.48 -6.78 -2.28
#